data_3816a86f47be97914f86dcbf47342a78
#
_entry.id   3816a86f47be97914f86dcbf47342a78
#
_cell.length_a   1.000
_cell.length_b   1.000
_cell.length_c   1.000
_cell.angle_alpha   90.00
_cell.angle_beta   90.00
_cell.angle_gamma   90.00
#
_symmetry.space_group_name_H-M   'P 1'
#
loop_
_entity.id
_entity.type
_entity.pdbx_description
1 polymer ?
#
loop_
_entity_poly.entity_id
_entity_poly.type
_entity_poly.pdbx_seq_one_letter_code
_entity_poly.pdbx_strand_id
1 'polypeptide(L)'
;AYKLLLDGFQVDVFDAQRSSGGMASIGIPSYRLPKDVVKAESEDIIRQLGGNFFYGKVLGRDFALDTLLASGYDAVFLAYGASQGATLGVRNEEQKPEGYTSGVDFLLKVHKHVEYGEPFAVEGDVVVVGGGNVAMDCGRSARRMGAKSVHLVYRRTVDDMPAAHDEVHAAQEEGVIFHCLVNPSALVIENGRLQGVELVQMRQTEVDAKGRRGVEPIPGSESFMRCDLVIAAIGQQVDKNALQPEEGVARDRWNCITVDPDTLATTRRGVFAGGDCVLGLQTLVNALD
;
A
#
# COMPACT_ATOMS: atom_id res chain seq x y z
N ALA A 1 -20.58 6.58 -0.09
CA ALA A 1 -21.58 6.37 -1.15
C ALA A 1 -22.86 5.71 -0.62
N TYR A 2 -22.77 4.51 -0.04
CA TYR A 2 -23.93 3.71 0.43
C TYR A 2 -24.90 4.52 1.30
N LYS A 3 -24.41 5.16 2.37
CA LYS A 3 -25.23 5.93 3.30
C LYS A 3 -25.95 7.12 2.63
N LEU A 4 -25.24 7.84 1.77
CA LEU A 4 -25.80 8.97 1.02
C LEU A 4 -26.92 8.52 0.07
N LEU A 5 -26.77 7.40 -0.60
CA LEU A 5 -27.81 6.83 -1.46
C LEU A 5 -29.06 6.44 -0.66
N LEU A 6 -28.90 5.85 0.52
CA LEU A 6 -30.02 5.55 1.42
C LEU A 6 -30.75 6.81 1.90
N ASP A 7 -30.03 7.91 2.09
CA ASP A 7 -30.58 9.21 2.48
C ASP A 7 -31.19 9.98 1.29
N GLY A 8 -31.19 9.40 0.08
CA GLY A 8 -31.83 9.95 -1.13
C GLY A 8 -30.95 10.87 -1.99
N PHE A 9 -29.66 10.96 -1.70
CA PHE A 9 -28.71 11.71 -2.54
C PHE A 9 -28.37 10.93 -3.81
N GLN A 10 -28.06 11.63 -4.90
CA GLN A 10 -27.42 11.04 -6.07
C GLN A 10 -25.91 10.97 -5.84
N VAL A 11 -25.29 9.85 -6.17
CA VAL A 11 -23.86 9.61 -5.91
C VAL A 11 -23.16 9.03 -7.13
N ASP A 12 -22.10 9.73 -7.54
CA ASP A 12 -21.15 9.26 -8.55
C ASP A 12 -19.82 8.95 -7.89
N VAL A 13 -19.25 7.77 -8.21
CA VAL A 13 -17.96 7.30 -7.70
C VAL A 13 -16.94 7.32 -8.83
N PHE A 14 -15.85 8.06 -8.64
CA PHE A 14 -14.71 8.12 -9.57
C PHE A 14 -13.56 7.30 -9.00
N ASP A 15 -13.07 6.33 -9.76
CA ASP A 15 -11.96 5.47 -9.34
C ASP A 15 -10.88 5.44 -10.42
N ALA A 16 -9.62 5.52 -10.00
CA ALA A 16 -8.47 5.44 -10.89
C ALA A 16 -8.25 4.04 -11.46
N GLN A 17 -8.76 3.02 -10.79
CA GLN A 17 -8.63 1.61 -11.19
C GLN A 17 -9.73 1.20 -12.16
N ARG A 18 -9.68 -0.05 -12.60
CA ARG A 18 -10.69 -0.69 -13.48
C ARG A 18 -11.82 -1.36 -12.70
N SER A 19 -11.71 -1.41 -11.38
CA SER A 19 -12.66 -2.05 -10.46
C SER A 19 -12.74 -1.25 -9.16
N SER A 20 -13.87 -1.36 -8.47
CA SER A 20 -14.07 -0.79 -7.14
C SER A 20 -13.31 -1.52 -6.04
N GLY A 21 -13.31 -0.96 -4.83
CA GLY A 21 -12.79 -1.58 -3.62
C GLY A 21 -11.36 -1.16 -3.24
N GLY A 22 -10.69 -0.35 -4.08
CA GLY A 22 -9.36 0.21 -3.74
C GLY A 22 -8.37 -0.86 -3.29
N MET A 23 -7.68 -0.66 -2.16
CA MET A 23 -6.68 -1.60 -1.65
C MET A 23 -7.23 -2.99 -1.28
N ALA A 24 -8.52 -3.12 -0.97
CA ALA A 24 -9.16 -4.43 -0.80
C ALA A 24 -9.18 -5.24 -2.11
N SER A 25 -9.34 -4.56 -3.24
CA SER A 25 -9.30 -5.20 -4.56
C SER A 25 -7.87 -5.40 -5.07
N ILE A 26 -7.03 -4.36 -5.06
CA ILE A 26 -5.74 -4.37 -5.75
C ILE A 26 -4.54 -4.73 -4.86
N GLY A 27 -4.66 -4.54 -3.54
CA GLY A 27 -3.56 -4.76 -2.58
C GLY A 27 -3.64 -6.11 -1.89
N ILE A 28 -4.82 -6.52 -1.43
CA ILE A 28 -5.01 -7.82 -0.78
C ILE A 28 -5.10 -8.90 -1.87
N PRO A 29 -4.29 -9.97 -1.85
CA PRO A 29 -4.37 -11.03 -2.86
C PRO A 29 -5.71 -11.77 -2.90
N SER A 30 -6.12 -12.26 -4.09
CA SER A 30 -7.41 -12.94 -4.30
C SER A 30 -7.57 -14.21 -3.45
N TYR A 31 -6.47 -14.88 -3.09
CA TYR A 31 -6.50 -16.06 -2.24
C TYR A 31 -6.81 -15.76 -0.76
N ARG A 32 -6.69 -14.47 -0.34
CA ARG A 32 -7.11 -13.99 1.00
C ARG A 32 -8.48 -13.34 0.98
N LEU A 33 -8.76 -12.57 -0.07
CA LEU A 33 -10.01 -11.84 -0.22
C LEU A 33 -10.50 -11.97 -1.68
N PRO A 34 -11.48 -12.85 -1.94
CA PRO A 34 -12.07 -13.05 -3.27
C PRO A 34 -12.64 -11.74 -3.84
N LYS A 35 -12.36 -11.44 -5.11
CA LYS A 35 -12.69 -10.14 -5.72
C LYS A 35 -14.14 -9.98 -6.07
N ASP A 36 -14.85 -11.07 -6.31
CA ASP A 36 -16.30 -11.11 -6.46
C ASP A 36 -17.02 -10.64 -5.20
N VAL A 37 -16.54 -11.05 -4.00
CA VAL A 37 -17.07 -10.56 -2.72
C VAL A 37 -16.84 -9.05 -2.58
N VAL A 38 -15.61 -8.56 -2.83
CA VAL A 38 -15.31 -7.13 -2.77
C VAL A 38 -16.18 -6.33 -3.73
N LYS A 39 -16.36 -6.84 -4.95
CA LYS A 39 -17.21 -6.19 -5.96
C LYS A 39 -18.68 -6.17 -5.52
N ALA A 40 -19.21 -7.27 -5.04
CA ALA A 40 -20.59 -7.35 -4.55
C ALA A 40 -20.85 -6.34 -3.43
N GLU A 41 -19.94 -6.26 -2.45
CA GLU A 41 -20.08 -5.39 -1.28
C GLU A 41 -19.81 -3.91 -1.58
N SER A 42 -18.98 -3.59 -2.57
CA SER A 42 -18.59 -2.20 -2.84
C SER A 42 -19.27 -1.59 -4.08
N GLU A 43 -19.48 -2.36 -5.14
CA GLU A 43 -20.03 -1.86 -6.40
C GLU A 43 -21.49 -2.23 -6.60
N ASP A 44 -21.82 -3.54 -6.51
CA ASP A 44 -23.13 -4.01 -6.91
C ASP A 44 -24.23 -3.43 -6.02
N ILE A 45 -23.98 -3.29 -4.71
CA ILE A 45 -24.91 -2.64 -3.77
C ILE A 45 -25.13 -1.17 -4.14
N ILE A 46 -24.05 -0.44 -4.44
CA ILE A 46 -24.12 0.97 -4.82
C ILE A 46 -24.92 1.17 -6.11
N ARG A 47 -24.66 0.30 -7.12
CA ARG A 47 -25.40 0.34 -8.39
C ARG A 47 -26.89 0.01 -8.23
N GLN A 48 -27.22 -0.96 -7.37
CA GLN A 48 -28.63 -1.32 -7.06
C GLN A 48 -29.37 -0.16 -6.41
N LEU A 49 -28.68 0.69 -5.65
CA LEU A 49 -29.23 1.90 -5.04
C LEU A 49 -29.24 3.10 -6.00
N GLY A 50 -28.81 2.95 -7.25
CA GLY A 50 -28.83 3.99 -8.27
C GLY A 50 -27.55 4.83 -8.35
N GLY A 51 -26.46 4.43 -7.68
CA GLY A 51 -25.15 5.08 -7.78
C GLY A 51 -24.41 4.69 -9.06
N ASN A 52 -23.56 5.57 -9.56
CA ASN A 52 -22.75 5.35 -10.76
C ASN A 52 -21.26 5.20 -10.42
N PHE A 53 -20.55 4.44 -11.27
CA PHE A 53 -19.09 4.32 -11.19
C PHE A 53 -18.44 4.74 -12.50
N PHE A 54 -17.39 5.57 -12.38
CA PHE A 54 -16.55 6.06 -13.48
C PHE A 54 -15.11 5.60 -13.24
N TYR A 55 -14.74 4.51 -13.91
CA TYR A 55 -13.42 3.89 -13.80
C TYR A 55 -12.35 4.55 -14.68
N GLY A 56 -11.08 4.34 -14.33
CA GLY A 56 -9.94 4.90 -15.03
C GLY A 56 -9.85 6.43 -14.94
N LYS A 57 -10.50 7.03 -13.94
CA LYS A 57 -10.56 8.47 -13.71
C LYS A 57 -9.67 8.87 -12.55
N VAL A 58 -8.55 9.51 -12.86
CA VAL A 58 -7.53 9.92 -11.88
C VAL A 58 -7.73 11.39 -11.51
N LEU A 59 -7.94 11.64 -10.22
CA LEU A 59 -7.96 13.01 -9.67
C LEU A 59 -6.60 13.69 -9.92
N GLY A 60 -6.64 14.94 -10.35
CA GLY A 60 -5.45 15.73 -10.68
C GLY A 60 -4.90 15.49 -12.09
N ARG A 61 -5.36 14.44 -12.81
CA ARG A 61 -5.01 14.16 -14.20
C ARG A 61 -6.21 14.28 -15.15
N ASP A 62 -7.29 13.60 -14.86
CA ASP A 62 -8.47 13.52 -15.74
C ASP A 62 -9.55 14.52 -15.32
N PHE A 63 -9.55 14.98 -14.09
CA PHE A 63 -10.43 16.00 -13.53
C PHE A 63 -9.80 16.64 -12.29
N ALA A 64 -10.34 17.83 -11.94
CA ALA A 64 -9.99 18.59 -10.73
C ALA A 64 -11.24 18.85 -9.88
N LEU A 65 -11.07 19.22 -8.61
CA LEU A 65 -12.19 19.53 -7.71
C LEU A 65 -13.04 20.69 -8.24
N ASP A 66 -12.40 21.73 -8.80
CA ASP A 66 -13.12 22.84 -9.43
C ASP A 66 -14.03 22.38 -10.56
N THR A 67 -13.56 21.45 -11.38
CA THR A 67 -14.34 20.92 -12.50
C THR A 67 -15.59 20.19 -12.00
N LEU A 68 -15.46 19.37 -10.94
CA LEU A 68 -16.60 18.65 -10.36
C LEU A 68 -17.63 19.63 -9.79
N LEU A 69 -17.20 20.56 -8.94
CA LEU A 69 -18.09 21.55 -8.33
C LEU A 69 -18.76 22.45 -9.38
N ALA A 70 -18.04 22.84 -10.44
CA ALA A 70 -18.62 23.60 -11.56
C ALA A 70 -19.57 22.79 -12.44
N SER A 71 -19.47 21.46 -12.42
CA SER A 71 -20.34 20.54 -13.17
C SER A 71 -21.67 20.23 -12.47
N GLY A 72 -21.94 20.86 -11.33
CA GLY A 72 -23.19 20.74 -10.61
C GLY A 72 -23.20 19.74 -9.46
N TYR A 73 -22.04 19.21 -9.05
CA TYR A 73 -21.94 18.45 -7.80
C TYR A 73 -22.03 19.42 -6.60
N ASP A 74 -22.93 19.13 -5.66
CA ASP A 74 -23.10 19.91 -4.43
C ASP A 74 -21.93 19.72 -3.45
N ALA A 75 -21.33 18.53 -3.46
CA ALA A 75 -20.19 18.19 -2.62
C ALA A 75 -19.29 17.10 -3.24
N VAL A 76 -18.03 17.08 -2.81
CA VAL A 76 -17.06 16.04 -3.17
C VAL A 76 -16.53 15.39 -1.88
N PHE A 77 -16.54 14.05 -1.80
CA PHE A 77 -15.92 13.30 -0.73
C PHE A 77 -14.64 12.62 -1.24
N LEU A 78 -13.50 12.99 -0.67
CA LEU A 78 -12.20 12.46 -1.02
C LEU A 78 -11.89 11.20 -0.19
N ALA A 79 -11.75 10.06 -0.87
CA ALA A 79 -11.44 8.76 -0.27
C ALA A 79 -10.40 7.98 -1.08
N TYR A 80 -9.38 8.66 -1.61
CA TYR A 80 -8.37 8.05 -2.50
C TYR A 80 -7.30 7.22 -1.75
N GLY A 81 -7.37 7.17 -0.41
CA GLY A 81 -6.55 6.30 0.41
C GLY A 81 -5.07 6.69 0.48
N ALA A 82 -4.20 5.69 0.75
CA ALA A 82 -2.75 5.81 0.83
C ALA A 82 -2.10 4.75 -0.09
N SER A 83 -1.97 5.05 -1.37
CA SER A 83 -1.59 4.09 -2.41
C SER A 83 -0.11 4.11 -2.80
N GLN A 84 0.71 5.01 -2.26
CA GLN A 84 2.15 5.02 -2.54
C GLN A 84 2.91 4.15 -1.53
N GLY A 85 3.77 3.25 -2.04
CA GLY A 85 4.69 2.50 -1.18
C GLY A 85 5.75 3.40 -0.53
N ALA A 86 6.08 3.12 0.72
CA ALA A 86 7.17 3.78 1.41
C ALA A 86 8.52 3.30 0.88
N THR A 87 9.51 4.19 0.88
CA THR A 87 10.90 3.90 0.51
C THR A 87 11.67 3.32 1.69
N LEU A 88 12.67 2.46 1.43
CA LEU A 88 13.52 1.86 2.46
C LEU A 88 14.41 2.90 3.17
N GLY A 89 14.77 3.98 2.48
CA GLY A 89 15.71 4.98 2.97
C GLY A 89 17.16 4.49 3.01
N VAL A 90 17.51 3.57 2.10
CA VAL A 90 18.85 2.97 2.02
C VAL A 90 19.68 3.58 0.89
N ARG A 91 21.01 3.41 0.96
CA ARG A 91 21.91 3.89 -0.10
C ARG A 91 21.53 3.31 -1.47
N ASN A 92 21.66 4.12 -2.50
CA ASN A 92 21.39 3.81 -3.91
C ASN A 92 19.92 3.57 -4.27
N GLU A 93 18.98 3.66 -3.33
CA GLU A 93 17.55 3.48 -3.60
C GLU A 93 16.99 4.54 -4.56
N GLU A 94 17.53 5.75 -4.50
CA GLU A 94 17.18 6.88 -5.36
C GLU A 94 17.43 6.62 -6.85
N GLN A 95 18.30 5.66 -7.19
CA GLN A 95 18.59 5.25 -8.57
C GLN A 95 17.45 4.42 -9.19
N LYS A 96 16.54 3.90 -8.36
CA LYS A 96 15.39 3.07 -8.78
C LYS A 96 15.76 1.99 -9.80
N PRO A 97 16.70 1.07 -9.46
CA PRO A 97 17.22 0.10 -10.41
C PRO A 97 16.10 -0.84 -10.90
N GLU A 98 16.31 -1.42 -12.08
CA GLU A 98 15.56 -2.60 -12.49
C GLU A 98 15.75 -3.71 -11.44
N GLY A 99 14.66 -4.33 -10.98
CA GLY A 99 14.69 -5.29 -9.87
C GLY A 99 14.36 -4.67 -8.49
N TYR A 100 13.96 -3.39 -8.43
CA TYR A 100 13.45 -2.77 -7.21
C TYR A 100 12.01 -2.28 -7.38
N THR A 101 11.13 -2.57 -6.39
CA THR A 101 9.73 -2.14 -6.44
C THR A 101 9.16 -1.95 -5.03
N SER A 102 8.10 -1.16 -4.90
CA SER A 102 7.31 -1.13 -3.67
C SER A 102 6.39 -2.35 -3.55
N GLY A 103 5.96 -2.69 -2.33
CA GLY A 103 4.99 -3.76 -2.10
C GLY A 103 3.66 -3.50 -2.78
N VAL A 104 3.21 -2.26 -2.80
CA VAL A 104 1.95 -1.85 -3.46
C VAL A 104 2.04 -2.07 -4.97
N ASP A 105 3.09 -1.58 -5.61
CA ASP A 105 3.28 -1.73 -7.06
C ASP A 105 3.44 -3.20 -7.47
N PHE A 106 4.12 -3.99 -6.62
CA PHE A 106 4.25 -5.42 -6.83
C PHE A 106 2.89 -6.12 -6.78
N LEU A 107 2.11 -5.90 -5.71
CA LEU A 107 0.78 -6.52 -5.55
C LEU A 107 -0.21 -6.05 -6.62
N LEU A 108 -0.11 -4.80 -7.08
CA LEU A 108 -0.90 -4.32 -8.21
C LEU A 108 -0.58 -5.07 -9.51
N LYS A 109 0.70 -5.39 -9.77
CA LYS A 109 1.10 -6.23 -10.92
C LYS A 109 0.55 -7.65 -10.79
N VAL A 110 0.63 -8.24 -9.59
CA VAL A 110 0.03 -9.55 -9.30
C VAL A 110 -1.47 -9.52 -9.53
N HIS A 111 -2.17 -8.51 -9.01
CA HIS A 111 -3.61 -8.33 -9.24
C HIS A 111 -3.95 -8.26 -10.74
N LYS A 112 -3.24 -7.45 -11.51
CA LYS A 112 -3.46 -7.32 -12.97
C LYS A 112 -3.23 -8.63 -13.71
N HIS A 113 -2.24 -9.41 -13.28
CA HIS A 113 -2.00 -10.73 -13.84
C HIS A 113 -3.16 -11.68 -13.54
N VAL A 114 -3.57 -11.79 -12.28
CA VAL A 114 -4.59 -12.74 -11.84
C VAL A 114 -5.98 -12.38 -12.36
N GLU A 115 -6.36 -11.10 -12.30
CA GLU A 115 -7.73 -10.67 -12.61
C GLU A 115 -7.91 -10.27 -14.09
N TYR A 116 -6.86 -9.82 -14.77
CA TYR A 116 -6.97 -9.33 -16.14
C TYR A 116 -6.12 -10.10 -17.15
N GLY A 117 -5.36 -11.11 -16.72
CA GLY A 117 -4.50 -11.91 -17.60
C GLY A 117 -3.29 -11.14 -18.16
N GLU A 118 -2.91 -10.02 -17.54
CA GLU A 118 -1.71 -9.28 -17.96
C GLU A 118 -0.46 -10.13 -17.68
N PRO A 119 0.50 -10.24 -18.62
CA PRO A 119 1.69 -11.06 -18.41
C PRO A 119 2.51 -10.57 -17.23
N PHE A 120 2.74 -11.43 -16.24
CA PHE A 120 3.61 -11.15 -15.11
C PHE A 120 4.16 -12.46 -14.54
N ALA A 121 5.47 -12.52 -14.34
CA ALA A 121 6.15 -13.61 -13.66
C ALA A 121 7.28 -13.03 -12.80
N VAL A 122 7.67 -13.78 -11.78
CA VAL A 122 8.81 -13.44 -10.93
C VAL A 122 9.87 -14.52 -11.11
N GLU A 123 11.03 -14.11 -11.57
CA GLU A 123 12.16 -15.00 -11.79
C GLU A 123 13.25 -14.73 -10.75
N GLY A 124 14.04 -15.77 -10.44
CA GLY A 124 15.21 -15.64 -9.57
C GLY A 124 14.88 -15.52 -8.07
N ASP A 125 15.82 -14.92 -7.36
CA ASP A 125 15.81 -14.82 -5.91
C ASP A 125 15.23 -13.46 -5.48
N VAL A 126 14.26 -13.47 -4.56
CA VAL A 126 13.50 -12.29 -4.13
C VAL A 126 13.79 -11.96 -2.67
N VAL A 127 14.03 -10.69 -2.38
CA VAL A 127 14.09 -10.16 -1.01
C VAL A 127 12.88 -9.27 -0.77
N VAL A 128 12.06 -9.61 0.22
CA VAL A 128 10.95 -8.78 0.72
C VAL A 128 11.39 -8.12 2.01
N VAL A 129 11.32 -6.80 2.08
CA VAL A 129 11.68 -6.04 3.28
C VAL A 129 10.43 -5.58 4.01
N GLY A 130 10.20 -6.08 5.21
CA GLY A 130 9.06 -5.70 6.04
C GLY A 130 8.56 -6.84 6.92
N GLY A 131 7.66 -6.53 7.87
CA GLY A 131 7.07 -7.50 8.80
C GLY A 131 5.56 -7.36 8.98
N GLY A 132 4.89 -6.56 8.16
CA GLY A 132 3.43 -6.39 8.16
C GLY A 132 2.72 -7.33 7.19
N ASN A 133 1.38 -7.30 7.20
CA ASN A 133 0.56 -8.12 6.31
C ASN A 133 0.93 -7.94 4.82
N VAL A 134 1.27 -6.73 4.39
CA VAL A 134 1.73 -6.46 3.01
C VAL A 134 3.00 -7.23 2.68
N ALA A 135 3.93 -7.38 3.65
CA ALA A 135 5.16 -8.17 3.43
C ALA A 135 4.86 -9.67 3.29
N MET A 136 3.91 -10.19 4.09
CA MET A 136 3.43 -11.57 3.95
C MET A 136 2.77 -11.79 2.59
N ASP A 137 1.90 -10.88 2.18
CA ASP A 137 1.23 -10.91 0.88
C ASP A 137 2.23 -10.86 -0.29
N CYS A 138 3.24 -10.00 -0.20
CA CYS A 138 4.31 -9.93 -1.20
C CYS A 138 5.13 -11.21 -1.27
N GLY A 139 5.53 -11.77 -0.13
CA GLY A 139 6.31 -13.00 -0.05
C GLY A 139 5.58 -14.19 -0.64
N ARG A 140 4.34 -14.42 -0.20
CA ARG A 140 3.47 -15.49 -0.70
C ARG A 140 3.16 -15.33 -2.19
N SER A 141 2.83 -14.11 -2.62
CA SER A 141 2.57 -13.83 -4.03
C SER A 141 3.81 -14.03 -4.90
N ALA A 142 5.01 -13.62 -4.45
CA ALA A 142 6.26 -13.86 -5.18
C ALA A 142 6.52 -15.36 -5.38
N ARG A 143 6.30 -16.20 -4.34
CA ARG A 143 6.39 -17.66 -4.47
C ARG A 143 5.42 -18.20 -5.52
N ARG A 144 4.17 -17.77 -5.47
CA ARG A 144 3.11 -18.19 -6.39
C ARG A 144 3.35 -17.72 -7.82
N MET A 145 4.04 -16.58 -8.00
CA MET A 145 4.40 -16.03 -9.33
C MET A 145 5.67 -16.65 -9.93
N GLY A 146 6.32 -17.61 -9.25
CA GLY A 146 7.42 -18.39 -9.81
C GLY A 146 8.80 -18.07 -9.26
N ALA A 147 8.92 -17.24 -8.23
CA ALA A 147 10.21 -16.95 -7.59
C ALA A 147 10.94 -18.25 -7.16
N LYS A 148 12.23 -18.33 -7.47
CA LYS A 148 13.09 -19.48 -7.12
C LYS A 148 13.26 -19.59 -5.60
N SER A 149 13.54 -18.46 -4.93
CA SER A 149 13.53 -18.34 -3.47
C SER A 149 12.94 -17.01 -3.07
N VAL A 150 12.35 -16.94 -1.87
CA VAL A 150 11.87 -15.68 -1.27
C VAL A 150 12.40 -15.54 0.13
N HIS A 151 13.15 -14.49 0.37
CA HIS A 151 13.74 -14.10 1.63
C HIS A 151 13.04 -12.89 2.20
N LEU A 152 12.43 -13.02 3.39
CA LEU A 152 11.81 -11.91 4.09
C LEU A 152 12.77 -11.37 5.14
N VAL A 153 13.16 -10.10 4.99
CA VAL A 153 14.08 -9.38 5.87
C VAL A 153 13.30 -8.48 6.80
N TYR A 154 13.49 -8.67 8.12
CA TYR A 154 12.83 -7.87 9.13
C TYR A 154 13.77 -7.43 10.24
N ARG A 155 13.72 -6.15 10.58
CA ARG A 155 14.67 -5.53 11.54
C ARG A 155 14.46 -5.92 13.00
N ARG A 156 13.33 -6.57 13.35
CA ARG A 156 13.03 -7.06 14.71
C ARG A 156 12.88 -8.57 14.72
N THR A 157 12.39 -9.13 15.82
CA THR A 157 12.08 -10.57 15.94
C THR A 157 10.76 -10.90 15.24
N VAL A 158 10.52 -12.19 15.03
CA VAL A 158 9.24 -12.66 14.46
C VAL A 158 8.06 -12.29 15.34
N ASP A 159 8.24 -12.32 16.67
CA ASP A 159 7.20 -11.96 17.64
C ASP A 159 6.85 -10.46 17.63
N ASP A 160 7.76 -9.62 17.12
CA ASP A 160 7.52 -8.18 16.96
C ASP A 160 6.85 -7.84 15.62
N MET A 161 6.52 -8.83 14.80
CA MET A 161 5.87 -8.57 13.50
C MET A 161 4.44 -8.08 13.69
N PRO A 162 4.05 -6.95 13.04
CA PRO A 162 2.67 -6.49 13.09
C PRO A 162 1.72 -7.28 12.18
N ALA A 163 2.23 -8.23 11.40
CA ALA A 163 1.41 -9.14 10.61
C ALA A 163 0.60 -10.08 11.51
N ALA A 164 -0.57 -10.51 11.06
CA ALA A 164 -1.35 -11.53 11.73
C ALA A 164 -0.55 -12.85 11.81
N HIS A 165 -0.59 -13.52 12.96
CA HIS A 165 0.17 -14.75 13.18
C HIS A 165 -0.11 -15.84 12.14
N ASP A 166 -1.38 -15.99 11.74
CA ASP A 166 -1.80 -16.95 10.71
C ASP A 166 -1.15 -16.64 9.34
N GLU A 167 -0.97 -15.35 9.01
CA GLU A 167 -0.32 -14.95 7.77
C GLU A 167 1.20 -15.17 7.80
N VAL A 168 1.83 -14.98 8.98
CA VAL A 168 3.24 -15.31 9.18
C VAL A 168 3.45 -16.81 9.00
N HIS A 169 2.61 -17.63 9.64
CA HIS A 169 2.66 -19.09 9.54
C HIS A 169 2.43 -19.56 8.09
N ALA A 170 1.41 -19.05 7.42
CA ALA A 170 1.12 -19.39 6.03
C ALA A 170 2.27 -18.99 5.08
N ALA A 171 2.94 -17.88 5.31
CA ALA A 171 4.12 -17.49 4.53
C ALA A 171 5.29 -18.47 4.73
N GLN A 172 5.51 -18.96 5.96
CA GLN A 172 6.52 -19.98 6.26
C GLN A 172 6.18 -21.32 5.59
N GLU A 173 4.94 -21.76 5.67
CA GLU A 173 4.47 -22.99 5.01
C GLU A 173 4.62 -22.94 3.49
N GLU A 174 4.43 -21.77 2.87
CA GLU A 174 4.66 -21.56 1.44
C GLU A 174 6.15 -21.40 1.08
N GLY A 175 7.06 -21.57 2.04
CA GLY A 175 8.50 -21.60 1.81
C GLY A 175 9.16 -20.24 1.73
N VAL A 176 8.56 -19.19 2.35
CA VAL A 176 9.24 -17.91 2.58
C VAL A 176 10.26 -18.08 3.71
N ILE A 177 11.52 -17.68 3.47
CA ILE A 177 12.63 -17.81 4.41
C ILE A 177 12.77 -16.50 5.19
N PHE A 178 12.64 -16.55 6.51
CA PHE A 178 12.65 -15.36 7.37
C PHE A 178 14.04 -15.06 7.91
N HIS A 179 14.48 -13.82 7.75
CA HIS A 179 15.71 -13.25 8.30
C HIS A 179 15.33 -12.12 9.26
N CYS A 180 15.23 -12.47 10.55
CA CYS A 180 14.92 -11.51 11.61
C CYS A 180 16.19 -10.87 12.17
N LEU A 181 16.05 -9.70 12.83
CA LEU A 181 17.14 -8.89 13.33
C LEU A 181 18.16 -8.52 12.24
N VAL A 182 17.66 -8.24 11.05
CA VAL A 182 18.44 -7.85 9.89
C VAL A 182 17.72 -6.70 9.18
N ASN A 183 18.46 -5.69 8.73
CA ASN A 183 17.91 -4.55 7.99
C ASN A 183 18.76 -4.26 6.75
N PRO A 184 18.16 -3.88 5.61
CA PRO A 184 18.93 -3.43 4.46
C PRO A 184 19.66 -2.11 4.77
N SER A 185 20.85 -1.94 4.22
CA SER A 185 21.67 -0.72 4.32
C SER A 185 21.96 -0.09 2.95
N ALA A 186 21.97 -0.89 1.88
CA ALA A 186 22.17 -0.41 0.51
C ALA A 186 21.59 -1.37 -0.52
N LEU A 187 21.20 -0.84 -1.68
CA LEU A 187 21.03 -1.63 -2.89
C LEU A 187 22.36 -1.71 -3.63
N VAL A 188 22.73 -2.91 -4.05
CA VAL A 188 23.92 -3.15 -4.90
C VAL A 188 23.46 -3.19 -6.34
N ILE A 189 24.00 -2.25 -7.15
CA ILE A 189 23.51 -1.99 -8.50
C ILE A 189 24.69 -2.05 -9.46
N GLU A 190 24.50 -2.72 -10.57
CA GLU A 190 25.43 -2.75 -11.69
C GLU A 190 24.68 -2.50 -12.99
N ASN A 191 25.13 -1.53 -13.80
CA ASN A 191 24.51 -1.17 -15.08
C ASN A 191 23.00 -0.86 -15.00
N GLY A 192 22.55 -0.20 -13.90
CA GLY A 192 21.13 0.14 -13.68
C GLY A 192 20.26 -1.03 -13.21
N ARG A 193 20.83 -2.20 -12.96
CA ARG A 193 20.15 -3.41 -12.54
C ARG A 193 20.58 -3.83 -11.14
N LEU A 194 19.62 -4.29 -10.34
CA LEU A 194 19.86 -4.84 -9.02
C LEU A 194 20.71 -6.13 -9.12
N GLN A 195 21.74 -6.23 -8.25
CA GLN A 195 22.55 -7.43 -8.07
C GLN A 195 22.32 -8.07 -6.70
N GLY A 196 21.78 -7.31 -5.76
CA GLY A 196 21.52 -7.77 -4.42
C GLY A 196 21.37 -6.61 -3.44
N VAL A 197 21.35 -6.95 -2.16
CA VAL A 197 21.18 -6.00 -1.07
C VAL A 197 22.27 -6.18 -0.01
N GLU A 198 22.85 -5.08 0.44
CA GLU A 198 23.65 -5.05 1.66
C GLU A 198 22.72 -5.08 2.87
N LEU A 199 23.01 -5.94 3.82
CA LEU A 199 22.27 -6.16 5.06
C LEU A 199 23.16 -5.88 6.25
N VAL A 200 22.61 -5.37 7.34
CA VAL A 200 23.27 -5.19 8.62
C VAL A 200 22.50 -5.91 9.71
N GLN A 201 23.21 -6.57 10.63
CA GLN A 201 22.59 -7.21 11.79
C GLN A 201 22.06 -6.13 12.74
N MET A 202 20.93 -6.42 13.37
CA MET A 202 20.28 -5.52 14.33
C MET A 202 20.33 -6.14 15.72
N ARG A 203 20.51 -5.32 16.74
CA ARG A 203 20.31 -5.73 18.13
C ARG A 203 19.12 -5.01 18.72
N GLN A 204 18.38 -5.69 19.57
CA GLN A 204 17.28 -5.10 20.32
C GLN A 204 17.84 -4.13 21.38
N THR A 205 17.15 -3.02 21.55
CA THR A 205 17.40 -2.06 22.64
C THR A 205 16.27 -2.13 23.68
N GLU A 206 16.30 -1.27 24.67
CA GLU A 206 15.26 -1.19 25.69
C GLU A 206 13.87 -0.89 25.10
N VAL A 207 12.87 -1.24 25.88
CA VAL A 207 11.46 -1.01 25.52
C VAL A 207 11.15 0.50 25.66
N ASP A 208 10.57 1.11 24.64
CA ASP A 208 10.14 2.49 24.66
C ASP A 208 8.87 2.68 25.55
N ALA A 209 8.49 3.95 25.79
CA ALA A 209 7.30 4.29 26.58
C ALA A 209 5.97 3.75 26.00
N LYS A 210 5.99 3.25 24.75
CA LYS A 210 4.83 2.62 24.08
C LYS A 210 4.88 1.10 24.11
N GLY A 211 5.81 0.50 24.89
CA GLY A 211 5.96 -0.94 25.00
C GLY A 211 6.64 -1.61 23.81
N ARG A 212 7.28 -0.86 22.89
CA ARG A 212 7.99 -1.41 21.72
C ARG A 212 9.47 -1.46 21.97
N ARG A 213 10.10 -2.60 21.69
CA ARG A 213 11.57 -2.70 21.69
C ARG A 213 12.13 -1.92 20.51
N GLY A 214 13.05 -1.02 20.80
CA GLY A 214 13.85 -0.36 19.78
C GLY A 214 14.82 -1.37 19.14
N VAL A 215 15.43 -0.99 18.02
CA VAL A 215 16.49 -1.77 17.38
C VAL A 215 17.55 -0.82 16.83
N GLU A 216 18.81 -1.23 16.90
CA GLU A 216 19.94 -0.48 16.35
C GLU A 216 20.88 -1.40 15.57
N PRO A 217 21.56 -0.89 14.53
CA PRO A 217 22.50 -1.69 13.75
C PRO A 217 23.75 -2.02 14.57
N ILE A 218 24.30 -3.22 14.32
CA ILE A 218 25.58 -3.66 14.86
C ILE A 218 26.67 -3.24 13.86
N PRO A 219 27.55 -2.27 14.17
CA PRO A 219 28.61 -1.85 13.27
C PRO A 219 29.56 -3.01 12.91
N GLY A 220 29.96 -3.09 11.63
CA GLY A 220 30.86 -4.13 11.16
C GLY A 220 30.21 -5.51 10.93
N SER A 221 28.87 -5.56 10.95
CA SER A 221 28.11 -6.78 10.69
C SER A 221 27.51 -6.85 9.30
N GLU A 222 27.97 -5.99 8.41
CA GLU A 222 27.47 -5.89 7.04
C GLU A 222 27.71 -7.21 6.30
N SER A 223 26.69 -7.62 5.53
CA SER A 223 26.74 -8.82 4.70
C SER A 223 26.02 -8.55 3.38
N PHE A 224 26.39 -9.28 2.34
CA PHE A 224 25.76 -9.18 1.03
C PHE A 224 24.82 -10.36 0.80
N MET A 225 23.60 -10.08 0.35
CA MET A 225 22.65 -11.09 -0.11
C MET A 225 22.34 -10.83 -1.58
N ARG A 226 22.71 -11.78 -2.44
CA ARG A 226 22.36 -11.70 -3.86
C ARG A 226 20.86 -11.86 -4.02
N CYS A 227 20.25 -11.06 -4.87
CA CYS A 227 18.85 -11.19 -5.29
C CYS A 227 18.62 -10.49 -6.62
N ASP A 228 17.57 -10.89 -7.30
CA ASP A 228 17.14 -10.35 -8.60
C ASP A 228 16.01 -9.32 -8.43
N LEU A 229 15.27 -9.39 -7.31
CA LEU A 229 14.18 -8.48 -6.98
C LEU A 229 14.19 -8.12 -5.49
N VAL A 230 14.09 -6.83 -5.18
CA VAL A 230 13.80 -6.31 -3.83
C VAL A 230 12.42 -5.67 -3.82
N ILE A 231 11.58 -6.08 -2.87
CA ILE A 231 10.23 -5.56 -2.65
C ILE A 231 10.20 -4.81 -1.31
N ALA A 232 10.03 -3.48 -1.36
CA ALA A 232 9.91 -2.63 -0.17
C ALA A 232 8.47 -2.68 0.38
N ALA A 233 8.24 -3.47 1.43
CA ALA A 233 6.93 -3.68 2.05
C ALA A 233 6.88 -3.12 3.49
N ILE A 234 7.39 -1.89 3.70
CA ILE A 234 7.55 -1.25 5.01
C ILE A 234 6.49 -0.20 5.33
N GLY A 235 5.44 -0.12 4.55
CA GLY A 235 4.31 0.79 4.73
C GLY A 235 3.88 1.46 3.45
N GLN A 236 2.86 2.30 3.60
CA GLN A 236 2.25 3.07 2.51
C GLN A 236 2.11 4.53 2.93
N GLN A 237 1.98 5.41 1.96
CA GLN A 237 1.85 6.86 2.15
C GLN A 237 0.75 7.40 1.24
N VAL A 238 0.17 8.51 1.66
CA VAL A 238 -0.76 9.27 0.84
C VAL A 238 0.00 9.86 -0.36
N ASP A 239 -0.57 9.74 -1.55
CA ASP A 239 0.04 10.34 -2.75
C ASP A 239 0.02 11.86 -2.65
N LYS A 240 1.21 12.46 -2.57
CA LYS A 240 1.38 13.92 -2.52
C LYS A 240 0.92 14.63 -3.80
N ASN A 241 0.81 13.90 -4.91
CA ASN A 241 0.43 14.45 -6.22
C ASN A 241 -1.08 14.27 -6.51
N ALA A 242 -1.83 13.56 -5.65
CA ALA A 242 -3.26 13.35 -5.85
C ALA A 242 -4.07 14.65 -5.82
N LEU A 243 -3.60 15.63 -5.05
CA LEU A 243 -4.17 16.98 -4.99
C LEU A 243 -3.07 18.01 -5.26
N GLN A 244 -3.37 18.96 -6.13
CA GLN A 244 -2.48 20.11 -6.37
C GLN A 244 -2.68 21.17 -5.27
N PRO A 245 -1.65 22.00 -4.96
CA PRO A 245 -1.79 23.07 -3.96
C PRO A 245 -2.94 24.03 -4.24
N GLU A 246 -3.23 24.29 -5.50
CA GLU A 246 -4.29 25.18 -6.00
C GLU A 246 -5.69 24.67 -5.66
N GLU A 247 -5.83 23.38 -5.36
CA GLU A 247 -7.11 22.78 -4.95
C GLU A 247 -7.60 23.29 -3.58
N GLY A 248 -6.77 23.99 -2.80
CA GLY A 248 -7.15 24.65 -1.55
C GLY A 248 -7.48 23.72 -0.38
N VAL A 249 -7.06 22.46 -0.45
CA VAL A 249 -7.24 21.45 0.60
C VAL A 249 -5.98 21.34 1.43
N ALA A 250 -6.05 21.70 2.72
CA ALA A 250 -4.93 21.64 3.63
C ALA A 250 -4.51 20.18 3.93
N ARG A 251 -3.20 19.97 4.09
CA ARG A 251 -2.59 18.68 4.41
C ARG A 251 -1.58 18.83 5.54
N ASP A 252 -1.38 17.78 6.28
CA ASP A 252 -0.34 17.71 7.31
C ASP A 252 1.05 17.38 6.71
N ARG A 253 2.04 17.23 7.59
CA ARG A 253 3.44 16.90 7.20
C ARG A 253 3.60 15.52 6.53
N TRP A 254 2.61 14.63 6.64
CA TRP A 254 2.59 13.32 6.01
C TRP A 254 1.70 13.27 4.75
N ASN A 255 1.24 14.43 4.29
CA ASN A 255 0.30 14.62 3.18
C ASN A 255 -1.11 14.09 3.44
N CYS A 256 -1.46 13.77 4.68
CA CYS A 256 -2.82 13.45 5.05
C CYS A 256 -3.69 14.72 5.00
N ILE A 257 -4.92 14.58 4.51
CA ILE A 257 -5.86 15.70 4.43
C ILE A 257 -6.28 16.08 5.85
N THR A 258 -6.23 17.37 6.15
CA THR A 258 -6.73 17.91 7.42
C THR A 258 -8.23 18.13 7.32
N VAL A 259 -8.99 17.53 8.24
CA VAL A 259 -10.44 17.67 8.32
C VAL A 259 -10.87 18.09 9.74
N ASP A 260 -12.06 18.67 9.82
CA ASP A 260 -12.79 18.78 11.07
C ASP A 260 -13.28 17.38 11.49
N PRO A 261 -12.96 16.90 12.71
CA PRO A 261 -13.22 15.52 13.11
C PRO A 261 -14.71 15.17 13.26
N ASP A 262 -15.56 16.16 13.49
CA ASP A 262 -17.00 15.93 13.69
C ASP A 262 -17.78 15.92 12.37
N THR A 263 -17.32 16.72 11.39
CA THR A 263 -18.03 16.93 10.13
C THR A 263 -17.32 16.32 8.92
N LEU A 264 -16.06 15.91 9.05
CA LEU A 264 -15.15 15.49 7.98
C LEU A 264 -14.91 16.56 6.91
N ALA A 265 -15.31 17.81 7.18
CA ALA A 265 -15.10 18.93 6.26
C ALA A 265 -13.61 19.28 6.16
N THR A 266 -13.13 19.48 4.94
CA THR A 266 -11.78 20.00 4.69
C THR A 266 -11.75 21.52 4.81
N THR A 267 -10.58 22.13 4.64
CA THR A 267 -10.46 23.61 4.54
C THR A 267 -11.16 24.19 3.33
N ARG A 268 -11.51 23.37 2.34
CA ARG A 268 -12.20 23.79 1.14
C ARG A 268 -13.71 23.52 1.27
N ARG A 269 -14.53 24.58 1.12
CA ARG A 269 -16.00 24.48 1.18
C ARG A 269 -16.54 23.49 0.15
N GLY A 270 -17.45 22.62 0.57
CA GLY A 270 -18.07 21.59 -0.28
C GLY A 270 -17.18 20.36 -0.51
N VAL A 271 -16.00 20.30 0.11
CA VAL A 271 -15.09 19.16 0.02
C VAL A 271 -14.90 18.53 1.38
N PHE A 272 -15.14 17.22 1.45
CA PHE A 272 -15.01 16.39 2.63
C PHE A 272 -13.97 15.29 2.36
N ALA A 273 -13.42 14.69 3.41
CA ALA A 273 -12.48 13.59 3.24
C ALA A 273 -12.55 12.59 4.40
N GLY A 274 -12.17 11.33 4.12
CA GLY A 274 -12.13 10.28 5.14
C GLY A 274 -11.28 9.07 4.71
N GLY A 275 -11.10 8.12 5.63
CA GLY A 275 -10.27 6.96 5.45
C GLY A 275 -8.77 7.28 5.44
N ASP A 276 -7.95 6.43 4.80
CA ASP A 276 -6.48 6.49 4.88
C ASP A 276 -5.86 7.80 4.33
N CYS A 277 -6.56 8.53 3.47
CA CYS A 277 -6.07 9.84 3.02
C CYS A 277 -6.17 10.93 4.11
N VAL A 278 -6.87 10.64 5.22
CA VAL A 278 -6.98 11.50 6.42
C VAL A 278 -6.23 10.90 7.59
N LEU A 279 -6.49 9.64 7.92
CA LEU A 279 -5.97 8.97 9.12
C LEU A 279 -4.56 8.39 8.92
N GLY A 280 -4.04 8.37 7.69
CA GLY A 280 -2.90 7.53 7.32
C GLY A 280 -3.31 6.06 7.23
N LEU A 281 -2.33 5.17 7.01
CA LEU A 281 -2.58 3.74 6.80
C LEU A 281 -3.30 3.11 7.99
N GLN A 282 -4.48 2.55 7.74
CA GLN A 282 -5.32 1.87 8.72
C GLN A 282 -5.79 0.50 8.22
N THR A 283 -6.53 -0.24 9.06
CA THR A 283 -7.29 -1.41 8.62
C THR A 283 -8.56 -0.99 7.89
N LEU A 284 -9.14 -1.90 7.09
CA LEU A 284 -10.43 -1.62 6.40
C LEU A 284 -11.53 -1.19 7.37
N VAL A 285 -11.60 -1.80 8.55
CA VAL A 285 -12.60 -1.45 9.57
C VAL A 285 -12.41 -0.01 10.04
N ASN A 286 -11.19 0.36 10.42
CA ASN A 286 -10.89 1.72 10.89
C ASN A 286 -11.05 2.79 9.79
N ALA A 287 -10.99 2.41 8.52
CA ALA A 287 -11.21 3.34 7.42
C ALA A 287 -12.70 3.59 7.12
N LEU A 288 -13.58 2.75 7.68
CA LEU A 288 -15.04 2.87 7.54
C LEU A 288 -15.70 3.62 8.70
N ASP A 289 -15.06 3.61 9.88
CA ASP A 289 -15.48 4.35 11.08
C ASP A 289 -15.14 5.85 10.96
#